data_97ecae450887bdae89b83212851d020e
#
_entry.id   97ecae450887bdae89b83212851d020e
#
_cell.length_a   1.000
_cell.length_b   1.000
_cell.length_c   1.000
_cell.angle_alpha   90.00
_cell.angle_beta   90.00
_cell.angle_gamma   90.00
#
_symmetry.space_group_name_H-M   'P 1'
#
loop_
_entity.id
_entity.type
_entity.pdbx_description
1 polymer ?
#
loop_
_entity_poly.entity_id
_entity_poly.type
_entity_poly.pdbx_seq_one_letter_code
_entity_poly.pdbx_strand_id
1 'polypeptide(L)'
;MKICCLSDLHGTLLPVEDYFEPCELVCICGDISPLNIQGNHRKMRHWLINTFKPWCESLPCDKVIFIAGNHDSCMHNEDFMYAQFPKDSKVTYLFHESYIYTSRSGKEYSIFGTPYCKLFGNWAFMEMDEILEKLYSTIPENLDILLSHDQPFGYGDIILEDIYWNTGEHIGNKPLAKAILEKQPKYLFCGHLHSTDHSCIEIGNTKRYNVSIKSEKYEPVYDPLVIKI
;
A
#
# COMPACT_ATOMS: atom_id res chain seq x y z
N MET A 1 -10.99 1.92 16.19
CA MET A 1 -11.40 2.04 14.78
C MET A 1 -11.28 0.68 14.10
N LYS A 2 -12.26 0.24 13.27
CA LYS A 2 -12.15 -0.96 12.42
C LYS A 2 -11.63 -0.52 11.05
N ILE A 3 -10.56 -1.15 10.58
CA ILE A 3 -9.95 -0.86 9.28
C ILE A 3 -9.83 -2.14 8.45
N CYS A 4 -9.85 -1.98 7.13
CA CYS A 4 -9.61 -3.03 6.15
C CYS A 4 -8.42 -2.62 5.27
N CYS A 5 -7.44 -3.49 5.09
CA CYS A 5 -6.22 -3.20 4.34
C CYS A 5 -5.99 -4.25 3.27
N LEU A 6 -5.57 -3.81 2.08
CA LEU A 6 -5.25 -4.69 0.95
C LEU A 6 -4.21 -4.02 0.03
N SER A 7 -3.57 -4.81 -0.82
CA SER A 7 -2.56 -4.36 -1.79
C SER A 7 -2.52 -5.28 -3.00
N ASP A 8 -1.79 -4.86 -4.03
CA ASP A 8 -1.46 -5.68 -5.21
C ASP A 8 -2.71 -6.19 -5.94
N LEU A 9 -3.63 -5.26 -6.20
CA LEU A 9 -4.89 -5.56 -6.89
C LEU A 9 -4.65 -6.02 -8.32
N HIS A 10 -3.69 -5.41 -9.02
CA HIS A 10 -3.39 -5.66 -10.43
C HIS A 10 -4.65 -5.77 -11.29
N GLY A 11 -5.61 -4.89 -11.03
CA GLY A 11 -6.90 -4.83 -11.72
C GLY A 11 -7.97 -5.79 -11.19
N THR A 12 -7.68 -6.62 -10.20
CA THR A 12 -8.67 -7.46 -9.54
C THR A 12 -9.44 -6.64 -8.49
N LEU A 13 -10.68 -6.31 -8.79
CA LEU A 13 -11.58 -5.66 -7.85
C LEU A 13 -12.47 -6.73 -7.21
N LEU A 14 -12.22 -7.02 -5.94
CA LEU A 14 -12.96 -8.05 -5.21
C LEU A 14 -14.44 -7.66 -5.08
N PRO A 15 -15.40 -8.61 -5.21
CA PRO A 15 -16.82 -8.36 -4.98
C PRO A 15 -17.05 -7.80 -3.57
N VAL A 16 -17.78 -6.67 -3.50
CA VAL A 16 -17.94 -5.94 -2.24
C VAL A 16 -18.71 -6.77 -1.21
N GLU A 17 -19.75 -7.45 -1.64
CA GLU A 17 -20.63 -8.28 -0.81
C GLU A 17 -19.94 -9.50 -0.18
N ASP A 18 -18.88 -10.00 -0.82
CA ASP A 18 -18.21 -11.23 -0.39
C ASP A 18 -16.99 -10.93 0.51
N TYR A 19 -16.33 -9.78 0.32
CA TYR A 19 -15.01 -9.51 0.92
C TYR A 19 -14.98 -8.33 1.88
N PHE A 20 -16.00 -7.45 1.88
CA PHE A 20 -15.95 -6.23 2.68
C PHE A 20 -17.10 -6.10 3.65
N GLU A 21 -16.79 -6.15 4.94
CA GLU A 21 -17.71 -5.79 6.00
C GLU A 21 -17.62 -4.27 6.31
N PRO A 22 -18.70 -3.66 6.86
CA PRO A 22 -18.66 -2.27 7.27
C PRO A 22 -17.49 -1.94 8.19
N CYS A 23 -16.69 -0.95 7.80
CA CYS A 23 -15.54 -0.44 8.54
C CYS A 23 -15.48 1.10 8.46
N GLU A 24 -14.52 1.71 9.12
CA GLU A 24 -14.34 3.17 9.06
C GLU A 24 -13.38 3.55 7.94
N LEU A 25 -12.31 2.79 7.77
CA LEU A 25 -11.24 3.10 6.84
C LEU A 25 -10.85 1.87 6.02
N VAL A 26 -10.68 2.05 4.71
CA VAL A 26 -10.02 1.09 3.82
C VAL A 26 -8.68 1.68 3.39
N CYS A 27 -7.59 0.92 3.53
CA CYS A 27 -6.25 1.28 3.07
C CYS A 27 -5.81 0.37 1.94
N ILE A 28 -5.30 0.95 0.82
CA ILE A 28 -4.80 0.19 -0.33
C ILE A 28 -3.33 0.55 -0.57
N CYS A 29 -2.44 -0.44 -0.48
CA CYS A 29 -1.00 -0.24 -0.45
C CYS A 29 -0.30 -0.41 -1.82
N GLY A 30 -0.94 0.02 -2.89
CA GLY A 30 -0.31 0.09 -4.23
C GLY A 30 -0.58 -1.10 -5.14
N ASP A 31 0.03 -1.04 -6.32
CA ASP A 31 -0.11 -1.98 -7.44
C ASP A 31 -1.58 -2.26 -7.81
N ILE A 32 -2.26 -1.17 -8.11
CA ILE A 32 -3.70 -1.14 -8.34
C ILE A 32 -4.02 -1.48 -9.80
N SER A 33 -3.21 -0.99 -10.73
CA SER A 33 -3.50 -0.98 -12.17
C SER A 33 -3.44 -2.37 -12.81
N PRO A 34 -4.38 -2.71 -13.73
CA PRO A 34 -4.35 -3.97 -14.46
C PRO A 34 -3.06 -4.19 -15.24
N LEU A 35 -2.51 -5.42 -15.17
CA LEU A 35 -1.26 -5.80 -15.84
C LEU A 35 -1.27 -5.55 -17.35
N ASN A 36 -2.39 -5.80 -18.02
CA ASN A 36 -2.51 -5.70 -19.48
C ASN A 36 -2.57 -4.28 -20.04
N ILE A 37 -2.62 -3.26 -19.19
CA ILE A 37 -2.61 -1.85 -19.58
C ILE A 37 -1.42 -1.07 -19.01
N GLN A 38 -0.51 -1.74 -18.33
CA GLN A 38 0.71 -1.12 -17.78
C GLN A 38 1.52 -0.41 -18.86
N GLY A 39 2.13 0.73 -18.51
CA GLY A 39 2.85 1.59 -19.45
C GLY A 39 1.96 2.40 -20.39
N ASN A 40 0.67 2.12 -20.49
CA ASN A 40 -0.28 2.95 -21.25
C ASN A 40 -1.01 3.92 -20.32
N HIS A 41 -0.40 5.05 -20.01
CA HIS A 41 -0.92 6.04 -19.06
C HIS A 41 -2.35 6.50 -19.36
N ARG A 42 -2.73 6.59 -20.66
CA ARG A 42 -4.10 6.97 -21.04
C ARG A 42 -5.12 5.90 -20.62
N LYS A 43 -4.82 4.61 -20.88
CA LYS A 43 -5.71 3.51 -20.48
C LYS A 43 -5.74 3.36 -18.97
N MET A 44 -4.59 3.48 -18.29
CA MET A 44 -4.51 3.40 -16.83
C MET A 44 -5.35 4.50 -16.18
N ARG A 45 -5.20 5.77 -16.59
CA ARG A 45 -6.01 6.89 -16.08
C ARG A 45 -7.50 6.70 -16.34
N HIS A 46 -7.87 6.22 -17.53
CA HIS A 46 -9.26 5.92 -17.85
C HIS A 46 -9.83 4.84 -16.91
N TRP A 47 -9.07 3.78 -16.67
CA TRP A 47 -9.46 2.69 -15.77
C TRP A 47 -9.58 3.16 -14.31
N LEU A 48 -8.64 3.98 -13.84
CA LEU A 48 -8.68 4.55 -12.49
C LEU A 48 -9.96 5.36 -12.24
N ILE A 49 -10.36 6.20 -13.21
CA ILE A 49 -11.55 7.06 -13.05
C ILE A 49 -12.84 6.27 -13.21
N ASN A 50 -12.92 5.39 -14.21
CA ASN A 50 -14.20 4.79 -14.62
C ASN A 50 -14.45 3.40 -14.04
N THR A 51 -13.43 2.81 -13.37
CA THR A 51 -13.53 1.45 -12.81
C THR A 51 -13.09 1.40 -11.35
N PHE A 52 -11.84 1.79 -11.06
CA PHE A 52 -11.31 1.74 -9.70
C PHE A 52 -12.01 2.72 -8.75
N LYS A 53 -12.16 3.99 -9.15
CA LYS A 53 -12.82 5.01 -8.30
C LYS A 53 -14.26 4.63 -7.94
N PRO A 54 -15.15 4.25 -8.89
CA PRO A 54 -16.50 3.78 -8.57
C PRO A 54 -16.52 2.56 -7.65
N TRP A 55 -15.59 1.62 -7.84
CA TRP A 55 -15.46 0.49 -6.94
C TRP A 55 -15.08 0.94 -5.52
N CYS A 56 -14.10 1.81 -5.35
CA CYS A 56 -13.75 2.37 -4.04
C CYS A 56 -14.94 3.12 -3.39
N GLU A 57 -15.71 3.85 -4.19
CA GLU A 57 -16.91 4.57 -3.73
C GLU A 57 -18.01 3.63 -3.24
N SER A 58 -18.09 2.40 -3.79
CA SER A 58 -19.06 1.37 -3.38
C SER A 58 -18.68 0.62 -2.11
N LEU A 59 -17.43 0.70 -1.65
CA LEU A 59 -16.98 0.01 -0.43
C LEU A 59 -17.75 0.50 0.81
N PRO A 60 -18.13 -0.40 1.74
CA PRO A 60 -18.91 -0.06 2.93
C PRO A 60 -18.04 0.60 4.02
N CYS A 61 -17.41 1.73 3.69
CA CYS A 61 -16.53 2.47 4.59
C CYS A 61 -16.75 3.98 4.48
N ASP A 62 -16.25 4.73 5.47
CA ASP A 62 -16.33 6.19 5.47
C ASP A 62 -15.26 6.80 4.58
N LYS A 63 -14.08 6.17 4.50
CA LYS A 63 -12.91 6.67 3.78
C LYS A 63 -12.13 5.54 3.14
N VAL A 64 -11.62 5.78 1.95
CA VAL A 64 -10.60 4.97 1.28
C VAL A 64 -9.34 5.81 1.13
N ILE A 65 -8.21 5.32 1.61
CA ILE A 65 -6.90 5.94 1.41
C ILE A 65 -6.05 4.95 0.62
N PHE A 66 -5.42 5.42 -0.45
CA PHE A 66 -4.56 4.58 -1.25
C PHE A 66 -3.27 5.27 -1.65
N ILE A 67 -2.24 4.47 -1.88
CA ILE A 67 -0.96 4.86 -2.47
C ILE A 67 -0.78 4.14 -3.81
N ALA A 68 0.19 4.58 -4.61
CA ALA A 68 0.64 3.86 -5.79
C ALA A 68 1.62 2.73 -5.43
N GLY A 69 1.82 1.79 -6.36
CA GLY A 69 2.91 0.84 -6.36
C GLY A 69 3.73 0.95 -7.65
N ASN A 70 4.74 0.09 -7.81
CA ASN A 70 5.66 0.18 -8.93
C ASN A 70 5.01 -0.09 -10.30
N HIS A 71 3.87 -0.75 -10.36
CA HIS A 71 3.10 -0.95 -11.57
C HIS A 71 2.17 0.22 -11.92
N ASP A 72 2.05 1.25 -11.08
CA ASP A 72 1.10 2.36 -11.23
C ASP A 72 1.73 3.61 -11.86
N SER A 73 2.53 3.45 -12.92
CA SER A 73 3.34 4.53 -13.52
C SER A 73 2.58 5.81 -13.89
N CYS A 74 1.28 5.73 -14.17
CA CYS A 74 0.48 6.92 -14.48
C CYS A 74 0.21 7.82 -13.27
N MET A 75 0.40 7.30 -12.04
CA MET A 75 0.16 7.99 -10.77
C MET A 75 1.29 8.93 -10.35
N HIS A 76 2.42 8.96 -11.09
CA HIS A 76 3.44 10.02 -10.95
C HIS A 76 2.91 11.43 -11.28
N ASN A 77 1.81 11.52 -12.01
CA ASN A 77 1.20 12.80 -12.32
C ASN A 77 0.33 13.26 -11.15
N GLU A 78 0.93 13.94 -10.20
CA GLU A 78 0.29 14.41 -8.97
C GLU A 78 -0.89 15.32 -9.23
N ASP A 79 -0.79 16.29 -10.16
CA ASP A 79 -1.90 17.20 -10.49
C ASP A 79 -3.13 16.42 -10.93
N PHE A 80 -2.95 15.39 -11.78
CA PHE A 80 -4.03 14.52 -12.21
C PHE A 80 -4.61 13.73 -11.02
N MET A 81 -3.75 13.13 -10.20
CA MET A 81 -4.18 12.29 -9.08
C MET A 81 -4.95 13.10 -8.04
N TYR A 82 -4.45 14.26 -7.61
CA TYR A 82 -5.15 15.11 -6.63
C TYR A 82 -6.42 15.73 -7.17
N ALA A 83 -6.50 16.02 -8.49
CA ALA A 83 -7.74 16.46 -9.11
C ALA A 83 -8.83 15.38 -9.12
N GLN A 84 -8.46 14.10 -9.22
CA GLN A 84 -9.41 12.98 -9.26
C GLN A 84 -9.71 12.38 -7.88
N PHE A 85 -8.73 12.42 -6.96
CA PHE A 85 -8.78 11.78 -5.63
C PHE A 85 -8.35 12.76 -4.53
N PRO A 86 -9.06 13.89 -4.38
CA PRO A 86 -8.68 14.94 -3.41
C PRO A 86 -8.86 14.47 -1.97
N LYS A 87 -8.14 15.13 -1.04
CA LYS A 87 -8.08 14.75 0.38
C LYS A 87 -9.43 14.83 1.10
N ASP A 88 -10.35 15.68 0.66
CA ASP A 88 -11.69 15.89 1.22
C ASP A 88 -12.75 14.94 0.66
N SER A 89 -12.43 14.12 -0.36
CA SER A 89 -13.35 13.14 -0.93
C SER A 89 -13.33 11.81 -0.17
N LYS A 90 -14.30 10.91 -0.44
CA LYS A 90 -14.30 9.55 0.13
C LYS A 90 -13.06 8.77 -0.26
N VAL A 91 -12.56 8.94 -1.48
CA VAL A 91 -11.40 8.22 -2.03
C VAL A 91 -10.23 9.19 -2.17
N THR A 92 -9.17 8.99 -1.42
CA THR A 92 -8.02 9.89 -1.31
C THR A 92 -6.73 9.18 -1.72
N TYR A 93 -5.97 9.84 -2.59
CA TYR A 93 -4.61 9.43 -2.95
C TYR A 93 -3.58 10.11 -2.04
N LEU A 94 -2.57 9.36 -1.60
CA LEU A 94 -1.41 9.90 -0.90
C LEU A 94 -0.13 9.60 -1.69
N PHE A 95 0.68 10.63 -1.90
CA PHE A 95 1.97 10.54 -2.57
C PHE A 95 3.09 11.05 -1.65
N HIS A 96 3.69 10.15 -0.89
CA HIS A 96 4.77 10.44 0.07
C HIS A 96 4.42 11.59 1.02
N GLU A 97 3.27 11.51 1.65
CA GLU A 97 2.71 12.61 2.43
C GLU A 97 1.85 12.14 3.59
N SER A 98 1.58 13.08 4.51
CA SER A 98 0.76 12.87 5.69
C SER A 98 -0.71 13.17 5.45
N TYR A 99 -1.57 12.45 6.18
CA TYR A 99 -3.00 12.66 6.27
C TYR A 99 -3.47 12.43 7.71
N ILE A 100 -4.41 13.25 8.20
CA ILE A 100 -5.08 13.03 9.49
C ILE A 100 -6.49 12.52 9.21
N TYR A 101 -6.79 11.34 9.71
CA TYR A 101 -8.11 10.74 9.67
C TYR A 101 -8.79 10.88 11.02
N THR A 102 -10.00 11.48 11.06
CA THR A 102 -10.82 11.55 12.27
C THR A 102 -11.85 10.43 12.23
N SER A 103 -11.77 9.51 13.20
CA SER A 103 -12.70 8.39 13.34
C SER A 103 -14.09 8.81 13.78
N ARG A 104 -15.08 7.91 13.69
CA ARG A 104 -16.45 8.13 14.20
C ARG A 104 -16.49 8.47 15.68
N SER A 105 -15.49 8.05 16.46
CA SER A 105 -15.36 8.39 17.89
C SER A 105 -14.74 9.76 18.15
N GLY A 106 -14.34 10.49 17.11
CA GLY A 106 -13.64 11.77 17.21
C GLY A 106 -12.14 11.66 17.48
N LYS A 107 -11.58 10.44 17.54
CA LYS A 107 -10.13 10.24 17.69
C LYS A 107 -9.45 10.44 16.34
N GLU A 108 -8.37 11.22 16.35
CA GLU A 108 -7.52 11.43 15.18
C GLU A 108 -6.46 10.33 15.08
N TYR A 109 -6.18 9.93 13.83
CA TYR A 109 -5.13 9.00 13.48
C TYR A 109 -4.23 9.64 12.44
N SER A 110 -2.93 9.68 12.72
CA SER A 110 -1.92 10.15 11.78
C SER A 110 -1.53 9.03 10.82
N ILE A 111 -1.67 9.29 9.51
CA ILE A 111 -1.38 8.35 8.44
C ILE A 111 -0.31 8.96 7.55
N PHE A 112 0.66 8.18 7.11
CA PHE A 112 1.61 8.57 6.08
C PHE A 112 1.59 7.51 4.98
N GLY A 113 1.53 7.96 3.71
CA GLY A 113 1.53 7.07 2.54
C GLY A 113 2.78 7.29 1.68
N THR A 114 3.47 6.21 1.30
CA THR A 114 4.66 6.25 0.42
C THR A 114 4.61 5.13 -0.62
N PRO A 115 4.72 5.47 -1.94
CA PRO A 115 4.73 4.48 -3.02
C PRO A 115 6.12 3.93 -3.32
N TYR A 116 7.17 4.51 -2.76
CA TYR A 116 8.54 4.24 -3.13
C TYR A 116 8.99 2.82 -2.80
N CYS A 117 9.73 2.21 -3.75
CA CYS A 117 10.28 0.88 -3.66
C CYS A 117 11.79 0.89 -3.92
N LYS A 118 12.47 -0.14 -3.42
CA LYS A 118 13.86 -0.42 -3.74
C LYS A 118 14.03 -0.71 -5.23
N LEU A 119 15.11 -0.18 -5.81
CA LEU A 119 15.44 -0.39 -7.22
C LEU A 119 15.83 -1.85 -7.52
N PHE A 120 15.10 -2.52 -8.40
CA PHE A 120 15.45 -3.84 -8.96
C PHE A 120 15.15 -3.96 -10.46
N GLY A 121 14.55 -2.94 -11.08
CA GLY A 121 14.17 -2.93 -12.49
C GLY A 121 13.90 -1.52 -13.00
N ASN A 122 13.11 -1.41 -14.05
CA ASN A 122 12.70 -0.13 -14.64
C ASN A 122 11.19 0.08 -14.49
N TRP A 123 10.72 0.10 -13.23
CA TRP A 123 9.34 0.33 -12.86
C TRP A 123 9.17 1.73 -12.23
N ALA A 124 7.93 2.13 -12.01
CA ALA A 124 7.63 3.40 -11.37
C ALA A 124 8.03 3.39 -9.88
N PHE A 125 8.27 4.56 -9.30
CA PHE A 125 8.53 4.77 -7.87
C PHE A 125 9.72 3.98 -7.30
N MET A 126 10.59 3.44 -8.16
CA MET A 126 11.81 2.75 -7.73
C MET A 126 12.98 3.71 -7.61
N GLU A 127 13.70 3.63 -6.49
CA GLU A 127 14.84 4.49 -6.21
C GLU A 127 16.00 3.71 -5.59
N MET A 128 17.20 4.27 -5.74
CA MET A 128 18.39 3.74 -5.07
C MET A 128 18.34 3.98 -3.56
N ASP A 129 19.06 3.18 -2.78
CA ASP A 129 19.03 3.22 -1.32
C ASP A 129 19.37 4.61 -0.77
N GLU A 130 20.32 5.35 -1.37
CA GLU A 130 20.71 6.69 -0.93
C GLU A 130 19.60 7.75 -1.11
N ILE A 131 18.73 7.55 -2.11
CA ILE A 131 17.55 8.40 -2.33
C ILE A 131 16.44 8.00 -1.38
N LEU A 132 16.21 6.68 -1.22
CA LEU A 132 15.22 6.14 -0.30
C LEU A 132 15.51 6.53 1.16
N GLU A 133 16.77 6.54 1.59
CA GLU A 133 17.14 7.03 2.93
C GLU A 133 16.70 8.48 3.16
N LYS A 134 16.90 9.34 2.16
CA LYS A 134 16.44 10.74 2.24
C LYS A 134 14.92 10.85 2.27
N LEU A 135 14.24 10.13 1.39
CA LEU A 135 12.78 10.12 1.34
C LEU A 135 12.20 9.61 2.67
N TYR A 136 12.61 8.45 3.14
CA TYR A 136 12.05 7.87 4.37
C TYR A 136 12.47 8.63 5.64
N SER A 137 13.54 9.42 5.61
CA SER A 137 13.88 10.31 6.73
C SER A 137 12.79 11.36 7.00
N THR A 138 11.97 11.69 6.01
CA THR A 138 10.85 12.64 6.11
C THR A 138 9.59 12.05 6.73
N ILE A 139 9.52 10.72 6.90
CA ILE A 139 8.42 10.06 7.59
C ILE A 139 8.31 10.63 9.01
N PRO A 140 7.12 11.12 9.42
CA PRO A 140 6.93 11.70 10.75
C PRO A 140 7.17 10.71 11.89
N GLU A 141 7.56 11.24 13.04
CA GLU A 141 7.58 10.48 14.30
C GLU A 141 6.17 10.34 14.87
N ASN A 142 5.98 9.36 15.76
CA ASN A 142 4.71 9.11 16.44
C ASN A 142 3.51 8.85 15.50
N LEU A 143 3.78 8.30 14.32
CA LEU A 143 2.78 7.97 13.33
C LEU A 143 1.90 6.80 13.80
N ASP A 144 0.59 6.90 13.60
CA ASP A 144 -0.30 5.77 13.88
C ASP A 144 -0.23 4.71 12.77
N ILE A 145 -0.27 5.12 11.50
CA ILE A 145 -0.30 4.21 10.34
C ILE A 145 0.69 4.66 9.28
N LEU A 146 1.57 3.76 8.89
CA LEU A 146 2.40 3.88 7.69
C LEU A 146 1.86 2.95 6.61
N LEU A 147 1.50 3.51 5.45
CA LEU A 147 1.22 2.77 4.22
C LEU A 147 2.48 2.82 3.36
N SER A 148 3.09 1.68 3.11
CA SER A 148 4.22 1.55 2.19
C SER A 148 3.89 0.52 1.12
N HIS A 149 4.27 0.78 -0.13
CA HIS A 149 4.14 -0.30 -1.11
C HIS A 149 5.19 -1.37 -0.87
N ASP A 150 6.44 -0.98 -0.60
CA ASP A 150 7.55 -1.90 -0.37
C ASP A 150 7.56 -2.48 1.07
N GLN A 151 8.28 -3.59 1.24
CA GLN A 151 8.42 -4.28 2.52
C GLN A 151 9.79 -4.04 3.17
N PRO A 152 9.86 -3.95 4.50
CA PRO A 152 11.12 -3.73 5.21
C PRO A 152 12.02 -4.97 5.20
N PHE A 153 13.31 -4.78 4.90
CA PHE A 153 14.32 -5.85 4.92
C PHE A 153 14.44 -6.51 6.29
N GLY A 154 14.46 -7.84 6.31
CA GLY A 154 14.64 -8.65 7.51
C GLY A 154 13.36 -8.92 8.30
N TYR A 155 12.21 -8.44 7.83
CA TYR A 155 10.96 -8.54 8.57
C TYR A 155 9.82 -9.06 7.68
N GLY A 156 9.81 -10.37 7.42
CA GLY A 156 8.80 -11.05 6.64
C GLY A 156 8.92 -10.82 5.14
N ASP A 157 10.12 -10.59 4.65
CA ASP A 157 10.46 -10.26 3.27
C ASP A 157 11.14 -11.41 2.53
N ILE A 158 11.01 -12.63 3.04
CA ILE A 158 11.51 -13.85 2.39
C ILE A 158 10.43 -14.38 1.46
N ILE A 159 10.76 -14.57 0.17
CA ILE A 159 9.86 -15.25 -0.77
C ILE A 159 9.79 -16.73 -0.41
N LEU A 160 8.57 -17.20 -0.18
CA LEU A 160 8.30 -18.59 0.24
C LEU A 160 7.97 -19.51 -0.94
N GLU A 161 7.48 -18.95 -2.07
CA GLU A 161 7.18 -19.74 -3.26
C GLU A 161 8.45 -20.00 -4.08
N ASP A 162 8.68 -21.26 -4.45
CA ASP A 162 9.85 -21.73 -5.23
C ASP A 162 9.67 -21.44 -6.74
N ILE A 163 9.47 -20.16 -7.08
CA ILE A 163 9.32 -19.70 -8.48
C ILE A 163 10.42 -18.73 -8.91
N TYR A 164 11.24 -18.26 -7.94
CA TYR A 164 12.33 -17.32 -8.19
C TYR A 164 13.68 -17.92 -7.75
N TRP A 165 14.74 -17.48 -8.42
CA TRP A 165 16.12 -17.83 -8.09
C TRP A 165 16.56 -17.38 -6.68
N ASN A 166 15.87 -16.39 -6.08
CA ASN A 166 16.13 -15.83 -4.76
C ASN A 166 15.17 -16.35 -3.66
N THR A 167 14.50 -17.46 -3.90
CA THR A 167 13.66 -18.11 -2.88
C THR A 167 14.46 -18.38 -1.60
N GLY A 168 13.91 -18.00 -0.46
CA GLY A 168 14.56 -18.13 0.84
C GLY A 168 15.51 -16.99 1.22
N GLU A 169 15.72 -16.00 0.37
CA GLU A 169 16.52 -14.81 0.68
C GLU A 169 15.67 -13.63 1.16
N HIS A 170 16.28 -12.76 1.96
CA HIS A 170 15.71 -11.47 2.31
C HIS A 170 15.85 -10.51 1.13
N ILE A 171 14.74 -10.01 0.61
CA ILE A 171 14.73 -9.12 -0.56
C ILE A 171 14.08 -7.75 -0.32
N GLY A 172 13.69 -7.46 0.91
CA GLY A 172 13.05 -6.19 1.27
C GLY A 172 13.97 -4.95 1.21
N ASN A 173 13.42 -3.86 1.61
CA ASN A 173 13.98 -2.50 1.53
C ASN A 173 14.72 -2.16 2.83
N LYS A 174 16.05 -2.03 2.76
CA LYS A 174 16.90 -1.69 3.92
C LYS A 174 16.67 -0.27 4.45
N PRO A 175 16.63 0.78 3.62
CA PRO A 175 16.24 2.13 4.04
C PRO A 175 14.89 2.19 4.76
N LEU A 176 13.88 1.45 4.28
CA LEU A 176 12.57 1.38 4.92
C LEU A 176 12.66 0.72 6.30
N ALA A 177 13.37 -0.40 6.41
CA ALA A 177 13.58 -1.09 7.69
C ALA A 177 14.24 -0.18 8.73
N LYS A 178 15.28 0.58 8.31
CA LYS A 178 15.96 1.59 9.14
C LYS A 178 14.98 2.67 9.60
N ALA A 179 14.20 3.25 8.68
CA ALA A 179 13.24 4.29 9.01
C ALA A 179 12.16 3.80 10.01
N ILE A 180 11.66 2.56 9.84
CA ILE A 180 10.68 1.97 10.77
C ILE A 180 11.29 1.80 12.17
N LEU A 181 12.52 1.33 12.28
CA LEU A 181 13.22 1.19 13.56
C LEU A 181 13.46 2.53 14.26
N GLU A 182 13.70 3.60 13.51
CA GLU A 182 13.90 4.95 14.04
C GLU A 182 12.58 5.64 14.40
N LYS A 183 11.56 5.55 13.53
CA LYS A 183 10.30 6.32 13.64
C LYS A 183 9.19 5.58 14.40
N GLN A 184 9.25 4.25 14.46
CA GLN A 184 8.32 3.39 15.21
C GLN A 184 6.83 3.73 14.96
N PRO A 185 6.32 3.77 13.70
CA PRO A 185 4.89 3.87 13.46
C PRO A 185 4.16 2.72 14.17
N LYS A 186 2.96 2.93 14.70
CA LYS A 186 2.25 1.85 15.43
C LYS A 186 1.87 0.69 14.52
N TYR A 187 1.47 1.00 13.28
CA TYR A 187 1.08 0.02 12.26
C TYR A 187 1.79 0.31 10.94
N LEU A 188 2.30 -0.73 10.31
CA LEU A 188 2.79 -0.71 8.93
C LEU A 188 1.97 -1.69 8.11
N PHE A 189 1.34 -1.21 7.05
CA PHE A 189 0.72 -2.04 6.02
C PHE A 189 1.53 -1.91 4.73
N CYS A 190 1.89 -3.04 4.14
CA CYS A 190 2.73 -3.10 2.95
C CYS A 190 2.27 -4.21 1.99
N GLY A 191 2.76 -4.18 0.75
CA GLY A 191 2.48 -5.16 -0.30
C GLY A 191 3.74 -5.56 -1.05
N HIS A 192 3.69 -5.48 -2.40
CA HIS A 192 4.81 -5.67 -3.33
C HIS A 192 5.37 -7.10 -3.41
N LEU A 193 5.74 -7.69 -2.29
CA LEU A 193 6.23 -9.06 -2.20
C LEU A 193 5.04 -9.97 -1.84
N HIS A 194 4.41 -10.54 -2.86
CA HIS A 194 3.12 -11.19 -2.73
C HIS A 194 3.13 -12.39 -1.78
N SER A 195 4.03 -13.34 -2.02
CA SER A 195 4.07 -14.62 -1.31
C SER A 195 5.10 -14.64 -0.18
N THR A 196 5.15 -13.56 0.60
CA THR A 196 5.95 -13.48 1.82
C THR A 196 5.07 -13.72 3.06
N ASP A 197 5.62 -13.55 4.25
CA ASP A 197 4.85 -13.77 5.49
C ASP A 197 3.72 -12.74 5.65
N HIS A 198 2.48 -13.20 5.71
CA HIS A 198 1.27 -12.40 5.94
C HIS A 198 0.89 -12.28 7.42
N SER A 199 1.62 -12.92 8.33
CA SER A 199 1.38 -12.81 9.76
C SER A 199 1.74 -11.41 10.27
N CYS A 200 1.27 -11.09 11.47
CA CYS A 200 1.71 -9.89 12.18
C CYS A 200 3.16 -10.08 12.65
N ILE A 201 4.06 -9.23 12.16
CA ILE A 201 5.45 -9.21 12.58
C ILE A 201 5.72 -7.92 13.35
N GLU A 202 6.33 -8.04 14.54
CA GLU A 202 6.71 -6.90 15.35
C GLU A 202 8.12 -6.41 15.00
N ILE A 203 8.24 -5.10 14.73
CA ILE A 203 9.50 -4.38 14.47
C ILE A 203 9.64 -3.30 15.55
N GLY A 204 10.26 -3.64 16.67
CA GLY A 204 10.19 -2.81 17.87
C GLY A 204 8.74 -2.69 18.34
N ASN A 205 8.18 -1.46 18.34
CA ASN A 205 6.77 -1.22 18.69
C ASN A 205 5.83 -1.22 17.48
N THR A 206 6.34 -1.40 16.28
CA THR A 206 5.56 -1.39 15.03
C THR A 206 5.00 -2.77 14.73
N LYS A 207 3.70 -2.87 14.50
CA LYS A 207 3.03 -4.07 13.96
C LYS A 207 3.00 -3.99 12.44
N ARG A 208 3.76 -4.85 11.76
CA ARG A 208 3.82 -4.95 10.31
C ARG A 208 2.90 -6.04 9.80
N TYR A 209 2.17 -5.75 8.71
CA TYR A 209 1.35 -6.70 7.96
C TYR A 209 1.65 -6.60 6.47
N ASN A 210 1.89 -7.75 5.81
CA ASN A 210 1.74 -7.85 4.36
C ASN A 210 0.25 -7.95 4.04
N VAL A 211 -0.26 -7.03 3.24
CA VAL A 211 -1.68 -6.96 2.88
C VAL A 211 -1.91 -7.22 1.40
N SER A 212 -0.94 -7.81 0.69
CA SER A 212 -1.11 -8.29 -0.68
C SER A 212 -2.24 -9.32 -0.75
N ILE A 213 -3.12 -9.19 -1.74
CA ILE A 213 -4.17 -10.19 -1.99
C ILE A 213 -3.75 -11.25 -3.01
N LYS A 214 -2.54 -11.13 -3.57
CA LYS A 214 -2.06 -11.96 -4.68
C LYS A 214 -0.99 -12.97 -4.26
N SER A 215 -0.96 -14.09 -4.99
CA SER A 215 0.24 -14.94 -5.09
C SER A 215 1.22 -14.35 -6.11
N GLU A 216 2.43 -14.93 -6.19
CA GLU A 216 3.43 -14.57 -7.22
C GLU A 216 2.97 -14.89 -8.66
N LYS A 217 1.91 -15.67 -8.81
CA LYS A 217 1.24 -15.92 -10.10
C LYS A 217 0.13 -14.93 -10.41
N TYR A 218 0.00 -13.88 -9.60
CA TYR A 218 -1.06 -12.87 -9.70
C TYR A 218 -2.48 -13.42 -9.49
N GLU A 219 -2.62 -14.57 -8.85
CA GLU A 219 -3.91 -15.12 -8.46
C GLU A 219 -4.37 -14.53 -7.12
N PRO A 220 -5.63 -14.15 -6.93
CA PRO A 220 -6.14 -13.69 -5.64
C PRO A 220 -6.27 -14.90 -4.69
N VAL A 221 -5.39 -14.97 -3.69
CA VAL A 221 -5.32 -16.11 -2.75
C VAL A 221 -5.39 -15.69 -1.29
N TYR A 222 -5.27 -14.39 -1.01
CA TYR A 222 -5.38 -13.84 0.34
C TYR A 222 -6.57 -12.89 0.44
N ASP A 223 -7.28 -12.96 1.55
CA ASP A 223 -8.38 -12.04 1.86
C ASP A 223 -7.84 -10.68 2.34
N PRO A 224 -8.59 -9.58 2.16
CA PRO A 224 -8.27 -8.31 2.78
C PRO A 224 -8.13 -8.44 4.30
N LEU A 225 -7.09 -7.83 4.86
CA LEU A 225 -6.85 -7.83 6.31
C LEU A 225 -7.85 -6.92 7.01
N VAL A 226 -8.63 -7.45 7.95
CA VAL A 226 -9.54 -6.65 8.79
C VAL A 226 -9.07 -6.68 10.24
N ILE A 227 -8.77 -5.51 10.80
CA ILE A 227 -8.32 -5.38 12.19
C ILE A 227 -9.01 -4.22 12.92
N LYS A 228 -8.95 -4.25 14.25
CA LYS A 228 -9.33 -3.13 15.13
C LYS A 228 -8.06 -2.49 15.71
N ILE A 229 -7.93 -1.17 15.58
CA ILE A 229 -6.82 -0.38 16.08
C ILE A 229 -7.30 0.71 17.06
#